data_d7cc2bce9dac184a84f1a768e734a084
#
_entry.id   d7cc2bce9dac184a84f1a768e734a084
#
_cell.length_a   1.000
_cell.length_b   1.000
_cell.length_c   1.000
_cell.angle_alpha   90.00
_cell.angle_beta   90.00
_cell.angle_gamma   90.00
#
_symmetry.space_group_name_H-M   'P 1'
#
loop_
_entity.id
_entity.type
_entity.pdbx_description
1 polymer ?
#
loop_
_entity_poly.entity_id
_entity_poly.type
_entity_poly.pdbx_seq_one_letter_code
_entity_poly.pdbx_strand_id
1 'polypeptide(L)'
;GEPGLEPETCAWPRSIISVLTADDCHFKNLLDDCVKELGCEAPELLSVSDVEDQDWVRITQAQFQPSHVSPRLWIVPSWSEPPVADALNVRLDPGVAFGTGSHPTTRLCLNWLDENIKSADRVLDYGCGTGILAIGAKKLGAAEVCGTDIDPQAVEAARDNAIRNDVEAQFWLPADMPEGTFSIVVANILANPLKLLAPALLGRVAAHGALVLSGVLARQADEVIAVYKAADPTLVLSVWREEDGWVCLAGRRA
;
A
#
# COMPACT_ATOMS: atom_id res chain seq x y z
N GLY A 1 12.05 -5.88 -8.49
CA GLY A 1 13.36 -5.36 -8.12
C GLY A 1 13.19 -4.05 -7.39
N GLU A 2 14.01 -3.78 -6.39
CA GLU A 2 13.97 -2.51 -5.66
C GLU A 2 14.32 -1.36 -6.61
N PRO A 3 13.52 -0.26 -6.67
CA PRO A 3 13.87 0.91 -7.46
C PRO A 3 15.17 1.53 -6.92
N GLY A 4 16.17 1.66 -7.77
CA GLY A 4 17.47 2.27 -7.43
C GLY A 4 18.66 1.29 -7.36
N LEU A 5 18.40 -0.01 -7.54
CA LEU A 5 19.42 -0.99 -7.89
C LEU A 5 19.10 -1.44 -9.32
N GLU A 6 19.51 -0.65 -10.30
CA GLU A 6 19.58 -1.15 -11.67
C GLU A 6 20.64 -2.27 -11.68
N PRO A 7 20.25 -3.50 -12.06
CA PRO A 7 21.25 -4.56 -12.17
C PRO A 7 22.26 -4.13 -13.24
N GLU A 8 23.54 -4.36 -12.99
CA GLU A 8 24.62 -4.10 -13.97
C GLU A 8 24.39 -4.86 -15.29
N THR A 9 23.46 -5.81 -15.30
CA THR A 9 22.99 -6.54 -16.49
C THR A 9 21.45 -6.53 -16.51
N CYS A 10 20.85 -6.30 -17.67
CA CYS A 10 19.39 -6.28 -17.89
C CYS A 10 18.70 -7.64 -17.70
N ALA A 11 19.42 -8.73 -17.39
CA ALA A 11 18.87 -10.04 -17.16
C ALA A 11 19.58 -10.74 -15.99
N TRP A 12 18.82 -11.48 -15.21
CA TRP A 12 19.37 -12.36 -14.19
C TRP A 12 20.16 -13.50 -14.87
N PRO A 13 21.33 -13.86 -14.36
CA PRO A 13 22.16 -14.94 -14.96
C PRO A 13 21.49 -16.33 -14.87
N ARG A 14 20.50 -16.46 -14.00
CA ARG A 14 19.63 -17.63 -13.84
C ARG A 14 18.23 -17.21 -13.47
N SER A 15 17.24 -17.79 -14.13
CA SER A 15 15.81 -17.58 -13.84
C SER A 15 15.12 -18.94 -13.78
N ILE A 16 14.17 -19.09 -12.88
CA ILE A 16 13.26 -20.24 -12.82
C ILE A 16 11.92 -19.77 -13.36
N ILE A 17 11.41 -20.48 -14.37
CA ILE A 17 10.10 -20.23 -14.95
C ILE A 17 9.18 -21.36 -14.50
N SER A 18 8.08 -21.00 -13.83
CA SER A 18 6.99 -21.94 -13.51
C SER A 18 5.85 -21.74 -14.48
N VAL A 19 5.38 -22.83 -15.07
CA VAL A 19 4.30 -22.82 -16.06
C VAL A 19 3.21 -23.75 -15.57
N LEU A 20 1.97 -23.24 -15.57
CA LEU A 20 0.78 -24.05 -15.31
C LEU A 20 0.16 -24.44 -16.66
N THR A 21 -0.09 -25.73 -16.83
CA THR A 21 -0.70 -26.28 -18.05
C THR A 21 -1.93 -27.10 -17.70
N ALA A 22 -2.81 -27.33 -18.68
CA ALA A 22 -3.89 -28.30 -18.53
C ALA A 22 -3.34 -29.74 -18.47
N ASP A 23 -4.09 -30.66 -17.87
CA ASP A 23 -3.67 -32.06 -17.64
C ASP A 23 -3.36 -32.82 -18.93
N ASP A 24 -3.97 -32.43 -20.04
CA ASP A 24 -3.76 -33.01 -21.38
C ASP A 24 -2.57 -32.39 -22.13
N CYS A 25 -1.88 -31.44 -21.53
CA CYS A 25 -0.76 -30.78 -22.16
C CYS A 25 0.48 -31.68 -22.26
N HIS A 26 0.90 -31.95 -23.50
CA HIS A 26 2.17 -32.58 -23.77
C HIS A 26 3.32 -31.58 -23.62
N PHE A 27 3.70 -31.31 -22.38
CA PHE A 27 4.61 -30.23 -22.00
C PHE A 27 5.95 -30.28 -22.75
N LYS A 28 6.48 -31.49 -23.10
CA LYS A 28 7.71 -31.62 -23.90
C LYS A 28 7.55 -30.99 -25.29
N ASN A 29 6.41 -31.23 -25.96
CA ASN A 29 6.14 -30.66 -27.28
C ASN A 29 6.01 -29.14 -27.19
N LEU A 30 5.33 -28.63 -26.14
CA LEU A 30 5.20 -27.20 -25.86
C LEU A 30 6.59 -26.56 -25.66
N LEU A 31 7.45 -27.19 -24.89
CA LEU A 31 8.81 -26.71 -24.62
C LEU A 31 9.66 -26.69 -25.89
N ASP A 32 9.62 -27.76 -26.68
CA ASP A 32 10.35 -27.87 -27.93
C ASP A 32 9.90 -26.82 -28.96
N ASP A 33 8.59 -26.55 -29.03
CA ASP A 33 8.03 -25.49 -29.88
C ASP A 33 8.48 -24.10 -29.41
N CYS A 34 8.45 -23.81 -28.11
CA CYS A 34 8.92 -22.54 -27.55
C CYS A 34 10.43 -22.33 -27.83
N VAL A 35 11.26 -23.35 -27.59
CA VAL A 35 12.70 -23.30 -27.84
C VAL A 35 13.00 -23.02 -29.31
N LYS A 36 12.27 -23.67 -30.22
CA LYS A 36 12.39 -23.48 -31.67
C LYS A 36 11.97 -22.08 -32.12
N GLU A 37 10.88 -21.57 -31.55
CA GLU A 37 10.34 -20.24 -31.88
C GLU A 37 11.24 -19.12 -31.37
N LEU A 38 11.77 -19.26 -30.14
CA LEU A 38 12.62 -18.26 -29.49
C LEU A 38 14.09 -18.37 -29.91
N GLY A 39 14.51 -19.49 -30.53
CA GLY A 39 15.90 -19.72 -30.93
C GLY A 39 16.89 -19.76 -29.75
N CYS A 40 16.42 -20.20 -28.59
CA CYS A 40 17.23 -20.26 -27.37
C CYS A 40 17.66 -21.71 -27.04
N GLU A 41 18.59 -21.88 -26.11
CA GLU A 41 18.92 -23.21 -25.56
C GLU A 41 17.74 -23.74 -24.74
N ALA A 42 17.53 -25.06 -24.80
CA ALA A 42 16.48 -25.70 -24.02
C ALA A 42 16.76 -25.57 -22.53
N PRO A 43 15.79 -25.04 -21.74
CA PRO A 43 15.94 -24.91 -20.32
C PRO A 43 15.97 -26.30 -19.64
N GLU A 44 16.65 -26.39 -18.52
CA GLU A 44 16.63 -27.59 -17.68
C GLU A 44 15.27 -27.74 -16.98
N LEU A 45 14.64 -28.89 -17.14
CA LEU A 45 13.43 -29.22 -16.40
C LEU A 45 13.79 -29.57 -14.96
N LEU A 46 13.38 -28.73 -14.02
CA LEU A 46 13.67 -28.93 -12.61
C LEU A 46 12.68 -29.87 -11.92
N SER A 47 11.38 -29.69 -12.19
CA SER A 47 10.32 -30.52 -11.60
C SER A 47 9.04 -30.44 -12.41
N VAL A 48 8.23 -31.48 -12.34
CA VAL A 48 6.83 -31.51 -12.77
C VAL A 48 6.04 -32.03 -11.60
N SER A 49 4.96 -31.37 -11.24
CA SER A 49 4.05 -31.80 -10.20
C SER A 49 2.61 -31.52 -10.62
N ASP A 50 1.73 -32.45 -10.30
CA ASP A 50 0.31 -32.22 -10.45
C ASP A 50 -0.13 -31.14 -9.44
N VAL A 51 -0.93 -30.19 -9.92
CA VAL A 51 -1.59 -29.23 -9.05
C VAL A 51 -2.97 -29.77 -8.76
N GLU A 52 -3.17 -30.27 -7.53
CA GLU A 52 -4.48 -30.72 -7.10
C GLU A 52 -5.52 -29.62 -7.29
N ASP A 53 -6.73 -29.99 -7.70
CA ASP A 53 -7.87 -29.07 -7.76
C ASP A 53 -8.24 -28.71 -6.31
N GLN A 54 -7.62 -27.66 -5.80
CA GLN A 54 -7.82 -27.19 -4.45
C GLN A 54 -8.75 -25.98 -4.45
N ASP A 55 -9.51 -25.82 -3.41
CA ASP A 55 -10.28 -24.60 -3.15
C ASP A 55 -9.32 -23.43 -2.84
N TRP A 56 -8.78 -22.85 -3.92
CA TRP A 56 -7.83 -21.72 -3.84
C TRP A 56 -8.41 -20.53 -3.08
N VAL A 57 -9.73 -20.37 -3.13
CA VAL A 57 -10.43 -19.32 -2.36
C VAL A 57 -10.23 -19.57 -0.87
N ARG A 58 -10.48 -20.80 -0.42
CA ARG A 58 -10.34 -21.18 1.00
C ARG A 58 -8.89 -21.13 1.46
N ILE A 59 -7.95 -21.56 0.63
CA ILE A 59 -6.51 -21.53 0.95
C ILE A 59 -6.04 -20.07 1.07
N THR A 60 -6.43 -19.22 0.13
CA THR A 60 -6.10 -17.78 0.17
C THR A 60 -6.74 -17.14 1.41
N GLN A 61 -8.01 -17.41 1.69
CA GLN A 61 -8.69 -16.91 2.87
C GLN A 61 -8.01 -17.34 4.17
N ALA A 62 -7.51 -18.59 4.26
CA ALA A 62 -6.81 -19.09 5.42
C ALA A 62 -5.49 -18.36 5.72
N GLN A 63 -4.86 -17.76 4.71
CA GLN A 63 -3.62 -16.98 4.85
C GLN A 63 -3.85 -15.58 5.42
N PHE A 64 -5.07 -15.04 5.29
CA PHE A 64 -5.41 -13.69 5.76
C PHE A 64 -6.30 -13.76 6.99
N GLN A 65 -5.67 -13.64 8.14
CA GLN A 65 -6.35 -13.60 9.44
C GLN A 65 -6.57 -12.15 9.88
N PRO A 66 -7.54 -11.89 10.78
CA PRO A 66 -7.67 -10.57 11.40
C PRO A 66 -6.36 -10.11 12.02
N SER A 67 -5.96 -8.88 11.71
CA SER A 67 -4.69 -8.29 12.13
C SER A 67 -4.93 -7.14 13.10
N HIS A 68 -4.31 -7.21 14.28
CA HIS A 68 -4.28 -6.11 15.25
C HIS A 68 -3.24 -5.09 14.81
N VAL A 69 -3.68 -3.88 14.49
CA VAL A 69 -2.84 -2.85 13.88
C VAL A 69 -2.42 -1.80 14.90
N SER A 70 -3.34 -1.34 15.72
CA SER A 70 -3.11 -0.34 16.77
C SER A 70 -3.97 -0.67 17.99
N PRO A 71 -3.77 -0.02 19.15
CA PRO A 71 -4.55 -0.30 20.36
C PRO A 71 -6.06 -0.33 20.17
N ARG A 72 -6.59 0.45 19.21
CA ARG A 72 -8.02 0.56 18.95
C ARG A 72 -8.48 -0.07 17.63
N LEU A 73 -7.56 -0.40 16.69
CA LEU A 73 -7.90 -0.72 15.31
C LEU A 73 -7.48 -2.13 14.91
N TRP A 74 -8.42 -2.85 14.30
CA TRP A 74 -8.20 -4.13 13.66
C TRP A 74 -8.50 -4.04 12.16
N ILE A 75 -7.77 -4.81 11.36
CA ILE A 75 -8.10 -5.10 9.97
C ILE A 75 -8.66 -6.51 9.93
N VAL A 76 -9.87 -6.65 9.39
CA VAL A 76 -10.63 -7.89 9.44
C VAL A 76 -11.12 -8.24 8.04
N PRO A 77 -10.69 -9.37 7.45
CA PRO A 77 -11.26 -9.86 6.19
C PRO A 77 -12.76 -10.08 6.29
N SER A 78 -13.49 -9.98 5.15
CA SER A 78 -14.95 -10.09 5.14
C SER A 78 -15.46 -11.47 5.59
N TRP A 79 -14.66 -12.51 5.41
CA TRP A 79 -14.95 -13.90 5.81
C TRP A 79 -14.60 -14.23 7.26
N SER A 80 -14.10 -13.27 8.03
CA SER A 80 -13.71 -13.45 9.42
C SER A 80 -14.58 -12.63 10.36
N GLU A 81 -14.84 -13.19 11.54
CA GLU A 81 -15.45 -12.43 12.63
C GLU A 81 -14.41 -11.53 13.31
N PRO A 82 -14.80 -10.33 13.77
CA PRO A 82 -13.92 -9.47 14.53
C PRO A 82 -13.45 -10.16 15.82
N PRO A 83 -12.14 -10.24 16.09
CA PRO A 83 -11.65 -10.84 17.35
C PRO A 83 -12.10 -10.09 18.59
N VAL A 84 -12.33 -8.79 18.47
CA VAL A 84 -12.85 -7.91 19.52
C VAL A 84 -14.02 -7.12 18.96
N ALA A 85 -15.23 -7.42 19.41
CA ALA A 85 -16.46 -6.86 18.85
C ALA A 85 -16.54 -5.33 18.99
N ASP A 86 -16.08 -4.78 20.13
CA ASP A 86 -16.15 -3.36 20.46
C ASP A 86 -14.95 -2.56 19.91
N ALA A 87 -13.98 -3.21 19.25
CA ALA A 87 -12.85 -2.52 18.62
C ALA A 87 -13.27 -1.88 17.28
N LEU A 88 -12.52 -0.88 16.84
CA LEU A 88 -12.66 -0.32 15.52
C LEU A 88 -12.16 -1.34 14.49
N ASN A 89 -13.07 -1.81 13.64
CA ASN A 89 -12.75 -2.83 12.63
C ASN A 89 -12.80 -2.21 11.23
N VAL A 90 -11.72 -2.32 10.49
CA VAL A 90 -11.68 -2.04 9.05
C VAL A 90 -11.87 -3.36 8.31
N ARG A 91 -13.00 -3.52 7.63
CA ARG A 91 -13.29 -4.66 6.76
C ARG A 91 -12.54 -4.49 5.44
N LEU A 92 -11.58 -5.38 5.22
CA LEU A 92 -10.76 -5.31 4.01
C LEU A 92 -10.35 -6.70 3.56
N ASP A 93 -10.65 -7.00 2.30
CA ASP A 93 -10.23 -8.23 1.66
C ASP A 93 -8.91 -8.00 0.89
N PRO A 94 -7.96 -8.94 0.92
CA PRO A 94 -6.83 -8.91 0.02
C PRO A 94 -7.36 -8.93 -1.42
N GLY A 95 -6.94 -7.96 -2.20
CA GLY A 95 -7.39 -7.77 -3.57
C GLY A 95 -6.25 -7.39 -4.51
N VAL A 96 -6.61 -6.95 -5.72
CA VAL A 96 -5.66 -6.52 -6.74
C VAL A 96 -4.99 -5.18 -6.36
N ALA A 97 -5.68 -4.32 -5.60
CA ALA A 97 -5.13 -3.06 -5.15
C ALA A 97 -4.20 -3.24 -3.95
N PHE A 98 -3.12 -2.45 -3.90
CA PHE A 98 -2.14 -2.46 -2.81
C PHE A 98 -2.76 -1.96 -1.50
N GLY A 99 -2.36 -2.58 -0.37
CA GLY A 99 -2.81 -2.15 0.97
C GLY A 99 -3.69 -3.17 1.68
N THR A 100 -3.18 -4.39 1.90
CA THR A 100 -3.87 -5.44 2.70
C THR A 100 -3.84 -5.19 4.20
N GLY A 101 -3.11 -4.16 4.64
CA GLY A 101 -2.95 -3.83 6.06
C GLY A 101 -1.93 -4.67 6.84
N SER A 102 -1.42 -5.75 6.27
CA SER A 102 -0.42 -6.60 6.92
C SER A 102 1.01 -6.04 6.82
N HIS A 103 1.27 -5.14 5.87
CA HIS A 103 2.60 -4.58 5.66
C HIS A 103 2.99 -3.60 6.77
N PRO A 104 4.26 -3.60 7.26
CA PRO A 104 4.74 -2.67 8.29
C PRO A 104 4.42 -1.21 8.02
N THR A 105 4.58 -0.76 6.76
CA THR A 105 4.32 0.64 6.38
C THR A 105 2.87 1.07 6.62
N THR A 106 1.91 0.20 6.36
CA THR A 106 0.49 0.47 6.61
C THR A 106 0.20 0.52 8.10
N ARG A 107 0.76 -0.45 8.87
CA ARG A 107 0.64 -0.44 10.34
C ARG A 107 1.23 0.81 10.95
N LEU A 108 2.41 1.24 10.51
CA LEU A 108 3.05 2.46 10.96
C LEU A 108 2.17 3.69 10.74
N CYS A 109 1.61 3.87 9.55
CA CYS A 109 0.69 4.98 9.25
C CYS A 109 -0.57 4.94 10.12
N LEU A 110 -1.21 3.77 10.24
CA LEU A 110 -2.42 3.62 11.05
C LEU A 110 -2.16 3.84 12.54
N ASN A 111 -1.00 3.39 13.06
CA ASN A 111 -0.59 3.68 14.44
C ASN A 111 -0.38 5.19 14.66
N TRP A 112 0.29 5.86 13.71
CA TRP A 112 0.44 7.31 13.80
C TRP A 112 -0.92 8.03 13.81
N LEU A 113 -1.83 7.62 12.94
CA LEU A 113 -3.19 8.16 12.88
C LEU A 113 -3.95 7.91 14.19
N ASP A 114 -3.85 6.71 14.77
CA ASP A 114 -4.49 6.37 16.04
C ASP A 114 -4.04 7.26 17.20
N GLU A 115 -2.74 7.58 17.25
CA GLU A 115 -2.17 8.43 18.32
C GLU A 115 -2.44 9.94 18.12
N ASN A 116 -2.71 10.39 16.88
CA ASN A 116 -2.68 11.81 16.56
C ASN A 116 -4.00 12.41 16.04
N ILE A 117 -4.94 11.60 15.57
CA ILE A 117 -6.23 12.08 15.02
C ILE A 117 -7.07 12.77 16.11
N LYS A 118 -7.67 13.88 15.72
CA LYS A 118 -8.66 14.64 16.49
C LYS A 118 -9.98 14.70 15.72
N SER A 119 -11.08 14.92 16.43
CA SER A 119 -12.42 14.92 15.87
C SER A 119 -12.69 16.03 14.83
N ALA A 120 -11.85 17.04 14.74
CA ALA A 120 -11.97 18.11 13.74
C ALA A 120 -11.04 17.91 12.53
N ASP A 121 -10.25 16.84 12.51
CA ASP A 121 -9.25 16.64 11.45
C ASP A 121 -9.88 16.29 10.11
N ARG A 122 -9.31 16.89 9.07
CA ARG A 122 -9.52 16.56 7.68
C ARG A 122 -8.30 15.83 7.16
N VAL A 123 -8.49 14.60 6.69
CA VAL A 123 -7.38 13.71 6.30
C VAL A 123 -7.40 13.44 4.82
N LEU A 124 -6.25 13.61 4.17
CA LEU A 124 -6.00 13.19 2.79
C LEU A 124 -5.09 11.98 2.77
N ASP A 125 -5.54 10.89 2.15
CA ASP A 125 -4.75 9.69 1.81
C ASP A 125 -4.25 9.82 0.37
N TYR A 126 -2.97 10.11 0.18
CA TYR A 126 -2.39 10.34 -1.14
C TYR A 126 -1.65 9.09 -1.64
N GLY A 127 -2.11 8.51 -2.75
CA GLY A 127 -1.77 7.16 -3.17
C GLY A 127 -2.57 6.14 -2.34
N CYS A 128 -3.89 6.31 -2.33
CA CYS A 128 -4.75 5.66 -1.34
C CYS A 128 -4.91 4.14 -1.53
N GLY A 129 -4.59 3.59 -2.71
CA GLY A 129 -4.75 2.17 -2.99
C GLY A 129 -6.16 1.67 -2.64
N THR A 130 -6.24 0.75 -1.68
CA THR A 130 -7.51 0.22 -1.15
C THR A 130 -8.32 1.22 -0.33
N GLY A 131 -7.80 2.42 -0.05
CA GLY A 131 -8.41 3.42 0.83
C GLY A 131 -8.24 3.13 2.33
N ILE A 132 -7.41 2.17 2.69
CA ILE A 132 -7.29 1.68 4.07
C ILE A 132 -6.93 2.78 5.07
N LEU A 133 -6.04 3.73 4.69
CA LEU A 133 -5.62 4.81 5.60
C LEU A 133 -6.74 5.84 5.79
N ALA A 134 -7.45 6.23 4.72
CA ALA A 134 -8.61 7.11 4.80
C ALA A 134 -9.74 6.48 5.62
N ILE A 135 -10.07 5.20 5.35
CA ILE A 135 -11.10 4.46 6.10
C ILE A 135 -10.71 4.32 7.58
N GLY A 136 -9.45 3.95 7.84
CA GLY A 136 -8.91 3.87 9.19
C GLY A 136 -9.00 5.22 9.92
N ALA A 137 -8.59 6.31 9.27
CA ALA A 137 -8.67 7.65 9.82
C ALA A 137 -10.11 8.06 10.19
N LYS A 138 -11.10 7.73 9.34
CA LYS A 138 -12.52 8.01 9.64
C LYS A 138 -13.01 7.24 10.85
N LYS A 139 -12.70 5.95 10.91
CA LYS A 139 -13.06 5.11 12.06
C LYS A 139 -12.37 5.56 13.36
N LEU A 140 -11.16 6.11 13.27
CA LEU A 140 -10.43 6.69 14.40
C LEU A 140 -11.00 8.05 14.85
N GLY A 141 -11.94 8.65 14.10
CA GLY A 141 -12.66 9.83 14.50
C GLY A 141 -12.38 11.10 13.69
N ALA A 142 -11.71 11.03 12.56
CA ALA A 142 -11.54 12.18 11.66
C ALA A 142 -12.89 12.73 11.19
N ALA A 143 -13.03 14.06 11.09
CA ALA A 143 -14.25 14.73 10.63
C ALA A 143 -14.53 14.41 9.16
N GLU A 144 -13.50 14.52 8.33
CA GLU A 144 -13.55 14.32 6.88
C GLU A 144 -12.35 13.51 6.42
N VAL A 145 -12.57 12.57 5.53
CA VAL A 145 -11.50 11.80 4.90
C VAL A 145 -11.72 11.74 3.40
N CYS A 146 -10.63 11.79 2.68
CA CYS A 146 -10.64 11.55 1.24
C CYS A 146 -9.33 10.93 0.80
N GLY A 147 -9.29 10.45 -0.44
CA GLY A 147 -8.09 9.88 -1.02
C GLY A 147 -7.95 10.17 -2.50
N THR A 148 -6.73 10.01 -2.98
CA THR A 148 -6.44 10.08 -4.42
C THR A 148 -5.45 9.01 -4.80
N ASP A 149 -5.64 8.43 -5.98
CA ASP A 149 -4.70 7.47 -6.56
C ASP A 149 -4.62 7.69 -8.07
N ILE A 150 -3.45 7.41 -8.66
CA ILE A 150 -3.23 7.48 -10.11
C ILE A 150 -3.94 6.35 -10.86
N ASP A 151 -4.14 5.21 -10.18
CA ASP A 151 -4.80 4.04 -10.74
C ASP A 151 -6.33 4.14 -10.56
N PRO A 152 -7.11 4.18 -11.66
CA PRO A 152 -8.56 4.17 -11.59
C PRO A 152 -9.14 2.96 -10.83
N GLN A 153 -8.48 1.79 -10.93
CA GLN A 153 -8.92 0.58 -10.22
C GLN A 153 -8.73 0.72 -8.70
N ALA A 154 -7.67 1.39 -8.27
CA ALA A 154 -7.45 1.71 -6.86
C ALA A 154 -8.54 2.66 -6.33
N VAL A 155 -8.88 3.70 -7.09
CA VAL A 155 -9.97 4.64 -6.73
C VAL A 155 -11.31 3.92 -6.59
N GLU A 156 -11.65 3.01 -7.51
CA GLU A 156 -12.87 2.21 -7.44
C GLU A 156 -12.85 1.26 -6.23
N ALA A 157 -11.75 0.55 -6.02
CA ALA A 157 -11.59 -0.33 -4.86
C ALA A 157 -11.70 0.42 -3.53
N ALA A 158 -11.15 1.64 -3.44
CA ALA A 158 -11.26 2.48 -2.24
C ALA A 158 -12.70 2.90 -1.97
N ARG A 159 -13.48 3.24 -3.00
CA ARG A 159 -14.92 3.56 -2.90
C ARG A 159 -15.73 2.37 -2.40
N ASP A 160 -15.51 1.19 -2.97
CA ASP A 160 -16.19 -0.03 -2.57
C ASP A 160 -15.85 -0.41 -1.13
N ASN A 161 -14.59 -0.26 -0.74
CA ASN A 161 -14.16 -0.52 0.63
C ASN A 161 -14.75 0.49 1.62
N ALA A 162 -14.89 1.77 1.25
CA ALA A 162 -15.54 2.76 2.09
C ALA A 162 -17.02 2.42 2.33
N ILE A 163 -17.75 2.02 1.27
CA ILE A 163 -19.13 1.54 1.38
C ILE A 163 -19.22 0.31 2.29
N ARG A 164 -18.34 -0.68 2.08
CA ARG A 164 -18.29 -1.91 2.90
C ARG A 164 -18.04 -1.64 4.38
N ASN A 165 -17.35 -0.55 4.68
CA ASN A 165 -17.00 -0.13 6.03
C ASN A 165 -17.98 0.86 6.66
N ASP A 166 -19.04 1.25 5.96
CA ASP A 166 -19.98 2.31 6.40
C ASP A 166 -19.27 3.64 6.66
N VAL A 167 -18.30 3.97 5.81
CA VAL A 167 -17.47 5.17 5.92
C VAL A 167 -17.82 6.15 4.81
N GLU A 168 -18.22 7.35 5.17
CA GLU A 168 -18.35 8.45 4.24
C GLU A 168 -16.94 8.99 3.89
N ALA A 169 -16.49 8.71 2.67
CA ALA A 169 -15.20 9.12 2.12
C ALA A 169 -15.32 9.40 0.62
N GLN A 170 -14.46 10.27 0.11
CA GLN A 170 -14.43 10.61 -1.31
C GLN A 170 -13.07 10.26 -1.91
N PHE A 171 -13.07 9.65 -3.10
CA PHE A 171 -11.85 9.23 -3.78
C PHE A 171 -11.86 9.69 -5.24
N TRP A 172 -10.71 10.22 -5.70
CA TRP A 172 -10.56 10.79 -7.04
C TRP A 172 -9.26 10.38 -7.70
N LEU A 173 -9.23 10.51 -9.01
CA LEU A 173 -7.96 10.62 -9.71
C LEU A 173 -7.32 12.00 -9.38
N PRO A 174 -5.99 12.13 -9.44
CA PRO A 174 -5.31 13.39 -9.10
C PRO A 174 -5.81 14.62 -9.89
N ALA A 175 -6.21 14.42 -11.15
CA ALA A 175 -6.73 15.48 -12.01
C ALA A 175 -8.13 15.98 -11.60
N ASP A 176 -8.92 15.11 -10.95
CA ASP A 176 -10.30 15.40 -10.57
C ASP A 176 -10.41 15.82 -9.09
N MET A 177 -9.30 15.74 -8.36
CA MET A 177 -9.28 16.04 -6.94
C MET A 177 -9.50 17.54 -6.69
N PRO A 178 -10.51 17.95 -5.89
CA PRO A 178 -10.76 19.35 -5.56
C PRO A 178 -9.54 20.04 -4.93
N GLU A 179 -9.42 21.34 -5.17
CA GLU A 179 -8.43 22.15 -4.47
C GLU A 179 -8.75 22.21 -2.98
N GLY A 180 -7.71 22.35 -2.17
CA GLY A 180 -7.87 22.47 -0.72
C GLY A 180 -6.70 21.92 0.06
N THR A 181 -6.69 22.23 1.35
CA THR A 181 -5.68 21.76 2.30
C THR A 181 -6.30 20.94 3.41
N PHE A 182 -5.49 20.10 4.04
CA PHE A 182 -5.90 19.12 5.05
C PHE A 182 -5.07 19.29 6.31
N SER A 183 -5.68 19.03 7.45
CA SER A 183 -4.96 19.04 8.73
C SER A 183 -3.97 17.87 8.84
N ILE A 184 -4.23 16.78 8.11
CA ILE A 184 -3.33 15.64 7.99
C ILE A 184 -3.28 15.21 6.52
N VAL A 185 -2.08 15.11 5.97
CA VAL A 185 -1.80 14.45 4.68
C VAL A 185 -0.97 13.20 4.97
N VAL A 186 -1.48 12.04 4.61
CA VAL A 186 -0.76 10.77 4.74
C VAL A 186 -0.49 10.20 3.35
N ALA A 187 0.72 9.67 3.13
CA ALA A 187 1.09 8.98 1.91
C ALA A 187 1.96 7.75 2.23
N ASN A 188 1.49 6.57 1.81
CA ASN A 188 2.21 5.31 1.94
C ASN A 188 2.58 4.78 0.56
N ILE A 189 3.57 5.40 -0.07
CA ILE A 189 4.07 5.08 -1.40
C ILE A 189 5.60 5.01 -1.38
N LEU A 190 6.22 4.52 -2.46
CA LEU A 190 7.68 4.35 -2.52
C LEU A 190 8.44 5.68 -2.41
N ALA A 191 9.67 5.62 -1.90
CA ALA A 191 10.52 6.80 -1.63
C ALA A 191 10.74 7.70 -2.87
N ASN A 192 10.95 7.14 -4.06
CA ASN A 192 11.18 7.94 -5.27
C ASN A 192 9.94 8.75 -5.68
N PRO A 193 8.72 8.17 -5.80
CA PRO A 193 7.49 8.94 -5.95
C PRO A 193 7.30 10.01 -4.86
N LEU A 194 7.56 9.71 -3.58
CA LEU A 194 7.46 10.69 -2.49
C LEU A 194 8.35 11.91 -2.73
N LYS A 195 9.58 11.70 -3.17
CA LYS A 195 10.50 12.82 -3.49
C LYS A 195 9.99 13.66 -4.65
N LEU A 196 9.48 13.04 -5.70
CA LEU A 196 8.95 13.74 -6.89
C LEU A 196 7.67 14.53 -6.56
N LEU A 197 6.82 13.97 -5.72
CA LEU A 197 5.53 14.55 -5.35
C LEU A 197 5.63 15.52 -4.16
N ALA A 198 6.81 15.79 -3.62
CA ALA A 198 6.97 16.66 -2.45
C ALA A 198 6.27 18.02 -2.59
N PRO A 199 6.36 18.77 -3.70
CA PRO A 199 5.63 20.05 -3.85
C PRO A 199 4.11 19.86 -3.83
N ALA A 200 3.59 18.80 -4.45
CA ALA A 200 2.16 18.50 -4.50
C ALA A 200 1.62 18.13 -3.11
N LEU A 201 2.33 17.26 -2.40
CA LEU A 201 1.97 16.84 -1.03
C LEU A 201 2.02 18.03 -0.06
N LEU A 202 3.09 18.83 -0.10
CA LEU A 202 3.22 20.02 0.71
C LEU A 202 2.12 21.05 0.42
N GLY A 203 1.72 21.21 -0.84
CA GLY A 203 0.62 22.09 -1.23
C GLY A 203 -0.74 21.68 -0.62
N ARG A 204 -0.88 20.44 -0.18
CA ARG A 204 -2.10 19.92 0.45
C ARG A 204 -2.08 20.01 1.98
N VAL A 205 -0.93 20.26 2.61
CA VAL A 205 -0.84 20.39 4.07
C VAL A 205 -1.28 21.79 4.50
N ALA A 206 -2.28 21.88 5.36
CA ALA A 206 -2.76 23.13 5.94
C ALA A 206 -1.69 23.80 6.83
N ALA A 207 -1.89 25.07 7.17
CA ALA A 207 -1.14 25.72 8.26
C ALA A 207 -1.32 24.91 9.56
N HIS A 208 -0.22 24.65 10.25
CA HIS A 208 -0.17 23.78 11.45
C HIS A 208 -0.60 22.32 11.18
N GLY A 209 -0.78 21.94 9.94
CA GLY A 209 -1.11 20.57 9.52
C GLY A 209 0.07 19.62 9.64
N ALA A 210 -0.22 18.33 9.62
CA ALA A 210 0.76 17.26 9.66
C ALA A 210 0.95 16.60 8.29
N LEU A 211 2.18 16.20 8.00
CA LEU A 211 2.54 15.31 6.90
C LEU A 211 3.07 14.00 7.46
N VAL A 212 2.56 12.88 6.96
CA VAL A 212 2.92 11.53 7.38
C VAL A 212 3.29 10.71 6.14
N LEU A 213 4.50 10.21 6.10
CA LEU A 213 5.03 9.50 4.94
C LEU A 213 5.52 8.11 5.35
N SER A 214 5.18 7.09 4.60
CA SER A 214 5.73 5.75 4.73
C SER A 214 5.93 5.09 3.36
N GLY A 215 6.33 3.81 3.32
CA GLY A 215 6.83 3.19 2.09
C GLY A 215 8.30 3.52 1.83
N VAL A 216 9.00 3.95 2.88
CA VAL A 216 10.39 4.39 2.88
C VAL A 216 11.21 3.41 3.72
N LEU A 217 12.29 2.87 3.18
CA LEU A 217 13.25 2.08 3.94
C LEU A 217 14.09 3.00 4.84
N ALA A 218 14.52 2.49 6.01
CA ALA A 218 15.32 3.26 6.97
C ALA A 218 16.53 3.94 6.31
N ARG A 219 17.22 3.26 5.39
CA ARG A 219 18.36 3.80 4.62
C ARG A 219 18.02 4.96 3.68
N GLN A 220 16.73 5.16 3.36
CA GLN A 220 16.26 6.21 2.45
C GLN A 220 15.68 7.41 3.20
N ALA A 221 15.54 7.32 4.53
CA ALA A 221 14.86 8.32 5.34
C ALA A 221 15.49 9.71 5.22
N ASP A 222 16.81 9.80 5.37
CA ASP A 222 17.53 11.08 5.35
C ASP A 222 17.41 11.79 4.00
N GLU A 223 17.42 11.04 2.89
CA GLU A 223 17.26 11.59 1.55
C GLU A 223 15.85 12.17 1.36
N VAL A 224 14.81 11.43 1.78
CA VAL A 224 13.43 11.92 1.72
C VAL A 224 13.26 13.15 2.59
N ILE A 225 13.73 13.14 3.84
CA ILE A 225 13.67 14.29 4.77
C ILE A 225 14.36 15.52 4.16
N ALA A 226 15.53 15.35 3.55
CA ALA A 226 16.26 16.46 2.93
C ALA A 226 15.48 17.13 1.79
N VAL A 227 14.78 16.34 0.94
CA VAL A 227 13.94 16.87 -0.15
C VAL A 227 12.79 17.71 0.41
N TYR A 228 12.07 17.21 1.41
CA TYR A 228 10.95 17.96 2.00
C TYR A 228 11.41 19.20 2.76
N LYS A 229 12.54 19.14 3.48
CA LYS A 229 13.14 20.30 4.15
C LYS A 229 13.58 21.37 3.17
N ALA A 230 14.10 20.99 2.01
CA ALA A 230 14.48 21.94 0.97
C ALA A 230 13.26 22.61 0.33
N ALA A 231 12.15 21.88 0.17
CA ALA A 231 10.92 22.37 -0.44
C ALA A 231 10.09 23.24 0.53
N ASP A 232 10.07 22.91 1.82
CA ASP A 232 9.39 23.68 2.87
C ASP A 232 10.17 23.60 4.21
N PRO A 233 11.00 24.62 4.50
CA PRO A 233 11.78 24.64 5.75
C PRO A 233 10.93 24.79 7.02
N THR A 234 9.65 25.14 6.91
CA THR A 234 8.73 25.27 8.05
C THR A 234 8.17 23.92 8.51
N LEU A 235 8.24 22.90 7.66
CA LEU A 235 7.86 21.53 7.99
C LEU A 235 9.09 20.75 8.50
N VAL A 236 9.11 20.45 9.80
CA VAL A 236 10.17 19.63 10.41
C VAL A 236 9.75 18.16 10.35
N LEU A 237 10.17 17.48 9.28
CA LEU A 237 9.95 16.04 9.10
C LEU A 237 11.05 15.24 9.79
N SER A 238 10.69 14.19 10.52
CA SER A 238 11.62 13.29 11.20
C SER A 238 11.10 11.86 11.19
N VAL A 239 11.96 10.88 11.47
CA VAL A 239 11.55 9.49 11.71
C VAL A 239 10.74 9.45 13.00
N TRP A 240 9.47 9.10 12.89
CA TRP A 240 8.57 8.91 14.02
C TRP A 240 8.75 7.52 14.62
N ARG A 241 8.75 6.48 13.75
CA ARG A 241 8.92 5.07 14.17
C ARG A 241 9.46 4.23 13.03
N GLU A 242 10.13 3.12 13.39
CA GLU A 242 10.64 2.11 12.45
C GLU A 242 10.06 0.75 12.82
N GLU A 243 9.78 -0.08 11.79
CA GLU A 243 9.34 -1.47 11.91
C GLU A 243 9.86 -2.27 10.71
N ASP A 244 10.57 -3.36 10.98
CA ASP A 244 11.11 -4.28 9.95
C ASP A 244 11.94 -3.57 8.85
N GLY A 245 12.72 -2.53 9.22
CA GLY A 245 13.54 -1.76 8.28
C GLY A 245 12.75 -0.72 7.46
N TRP A 246 11.44 -0.56 7.70
CA TRP A 246 10.59 0.48 7.12
C TRP A 246 10.34 1.58 8.15
N VAL A 247 10.28 2.81 7.68
CA VAL A 247 10.03 3.96 8.56
C VAL A 247 8.72 4.67 8.23
N CYS A 248 8.15 5.26 9.27
CA CYS A 248 7.17 6.33 9.14
C CYS A 248 7.85 7.66 9.49
N LEU A 249 7.82 8.58 8.55
CA LEU A 249 8.27 9.95 8.72
C LEU A 249 7.07 10.81 9.06
N ALA A 250 7.17 11.65 10.07
CA ALA A 250 6.10 12.56 10.42
C ALA A 250 6.64 13.94 10.80
N GLY A 251 5.86 14.98 10.49
CA GLY A 251 6.17 16.34 10.86
C GLY A 251 4.95 17.25 10.80
N ARG A 252 5.04 18.39 11.46
CA ARG A 252 4.01 19.43 11.41
C ARG A 252 4.59 20.70 10.83
N ARG A 253 3.78 21.40 10.02
CA ARG A 253 4.10 22.72 9.52
C ARG A 253 3.95 23.73 10.66
N ALA A 254 4.94 24.62 10.81
CA ALA A 254 4.91 25.71 11.78
C ALA A 254 3.79 26.73 11.52
#